data_0f63213cb3e0e3dc47f01c42971d01f9
#
_entry.id   0f63213cb3e0e3dc47f01c42971d01f9
#
_cell.length_a   1.000
_cell.length_b   1.000
_cell.length_c   1.000
_cell.angle_alpha   90.00
_cell.angle_beta   90.00
_cell.angle_gamma   90.00
#
_symmetry.space_group_name_H-M   'P 1'
#
loop_
_entity.id
_entity.type
_entity.pdbx_description
1 polymer ?
#
loop_
_entity_poly.entity_id
_entity_poly.type
_entity_poly.pdbx_seq_one_letter_code
_entity_poly.pdbx_strand_id
1 'polypeptide(L)'
;MDTVTQLNEAAAQLAELGHPTRLGIFRVLVRAGLQGVPVGDIQQVLDIPNSTLSHHLSRMSKVGLMEQRREGRTLYCILQFGTVEALLGFLYAECCLGAPTTESVATTETQQCCAE
;
A
#
# COMPACT_ATOMS: atom_id res chain seq x y z
N MET A 1 -10.67 -15.30 5.53
CA MET A 1 -9.35 -15.03 6.11
C MET A 1 -9.53 -14.50 7.51
N ASP A 2 -8.78 -15.00 8.45
CA ASP A 2 -9.03 -14.60 9.80
C ASP A 2 -8.35 -13.27 10.12
N THR A 3 -8.70 -12.69 11.24
CA THR A 3 -8.23 -11.37 11.61
C THR A 3 -6.72 -11.33 11.80
N VAL A 4 -6.14 -12.39 12.36
CA VAL A 4 -4.71 -12.40 12.61
C VAL A 4 -3.94 -12.40 11.30
N THR A 5 -4.39 -13.18 10.33
CA THR A 5 -3.75 -13.20 9.03
C THR A 5 -3.86 -11.84 8.35
N GLN A 6 -5.04 -11.21 8.42
CA GLN A 6 -5.22 -9.90 7.83
C GLN A 6 -4.31 -8.87 8.50
N LEU A 7 -4.20 -8.93 9.81
CA LEU A 7 -3.35 -8.01 10.54
C LEU A 7 -1.90 -8.15 10.11
N ASN A 8 -1.43 -9.38 10.00
CA ASN A 8 -0.05 -9.63 9.62
C ASN A 8 0.23 -9.18 8.19
N GLU A 9 -0.71 -9.42 7.29
CA GLU A 9 -0.55 -8.97 5.91
C GLU A 9 -0.51 -7.45 5.82
N ALA A 10 -1.42 -6.80 6.54
CA ALA A 10 -1.45 -5.35 6.53
C ALA A 10 -0.17 -4.78 7.09
N ALA A 11 0.34 -5.37 8.17
CA ALA A 11 1.57 -4.90 8.77
C ALA A 11 2.75 -5.06 7.83
N ALA A 12 2.81 -6.17 7.10
CA ALA A 12 3.89 -6.39 6.14
C ALA A 12 3.84 -5.37 5.01
N GLN A 13 2.64 -5.07 4.53
CA GLN A 13 2.49 -4.08 3.48
C GLN A 13 2.88 -2.69 3.96
N LEU A 14 2.45 -2.33 5.16
CA LEU A 14 2.80 -1.03 5.70
C LEU A 14 4.29 -0.92 5.99
N ALA A 15 4.92 -2.02 6.38
CA ALA A 15 6.36 -1.99 6.61
C ALA A 15 7.10 -1.64 5.33
N GLU A 16 6.64 -2.17 4.20
CA GLU A 16 7.31 -1.82 2.95
C GLU A 16 7.04 -0.38 2.57
N LEU A 17 5.84 0.11 2.82
CA LEU A 17 5.52 1.50 2.51
C LEU A 17 6.12 2.48 3.50
N GLY A 18 6.69 2.00 4.59
CA GLY A 18 7.29 2.88 5.59
C GLY A 18 8.64 3.44 5.20
N HIS A 19 9.19 3.04 4.06
CA HIS A 19 10.47 3.55 3.59
C HIS A 19 10.19 4.68 2.59
N PRO A 20 10.82 5.85 2.74
CA PRO A 20 10.48 6.99 1.87
C PRO A 20 10.58 6.69 0.38
N THR A 21 11.62 5.95 -0.02
CA THR A 21 11.77 5.64 -1.44
C THR A 21 10.63 4.74 -1.93
N ARG A 22 10.27 3.75 -1.15
CA ARG A 22 9.18 2.86 -1.55
C ARG A 22 7.85 3.59 -1.56
N LEU A 23 7.64 4.48 -0.62
CA LEU A 23 6.43 5.28 -0.65
C LEU A 23 6.40 6.17 -1.89
N GLY A 24 7.55 6.69 -2.29
CA GLY A 24 7.64 7.45 -3.52
C GLY A 24 7.30 6.63 -4.74
N ILE A 25 7.80 5.40 -4.80
CA ILE A 25 7.45 4.49 -5.88
C ILE A 25 5.95 4.24 -5.88
N PHE A 26 5.38 3.99 -4.71
CA PHE A 26 3.95 3.74 -4.58
C PHE A 26 3.15 4.90 -5.19
N ARG A 27 3.53 6.12 -4.89
CA ARG A 27 2.81 7.27 -5.39
C ARG A 27 2.91 7.41 -6.92
N VAL A 28 4.07 7.06 -7.47
CA VAL A 28 4.21 7.06 -8.92
C VAL A 28 3.26 6.03 -9.53
N LEU A 29 3.18 4.85 -8.92
CA LEU A 29 2.31 3.80 -9.43
C LEU A 29 0.83 4.17 -9.31
N VAL A 30 0.46 4.85 -8.24
CA VAL A 30 -0.91 5.31 -8.07
C VAL A 30 -1.28 6.25 -9.22
N ARG A 31 -0.39 7.17 -9.54
CA ARG A 31 -0.66 8.13 -10.61
C ARG A 31 -0.73 7.47 -11.97
N ALA A 32 0.05 6.42 -12.17
CA ALA A 32 0.06 5.74 -13.46
C ALA A 32 -1.21 4.96 -13.72
N GLY A 33 -1.88 4.52 -12.67
CA GLY A 33 -3.13 3.78 -12.86
C GLY A 33 -2.92 2.39 -13.39
N LEU A 34 -3.95 1.85 -14.01
CA LEU A 34 -3.92 0.48 -14.48
C LEU A 34 -2.97 0.26 -15.65
N GLN A 35 -2.58 1.31 -16.31
CA GLN A 35 -1.64 1.17 -17.42
C GLN A 35 -0.24 0.85 -16.92
N GLY A 36 0.07 1.24 -15.71
CA GLY A 36 1.39 1.01 -15.17
C GLY A 36 2.41 2.00 -15.69
N VAL A 37 3.64 1.82 -15.27
CA VAL A 37 4.72 2.71 -15.63
C VAL A 37 5.98 1.88 -15.87
N PRO A 38 6.75 2.18 -16.91
CA PRO A 38 7.99 1.45 -17.15
C PRO A 38 8.99 1.65 -16.02
N VAL A 39 9.76 0.62 -15.72
CA VAL A 39 10.75 0.69 -14.66
C VAL A 39 11.72 1.86 -14.91
N GLY A 40 12.11 2.08 -16.16
CA GLY A 40 13.03 3.16 -16.46
C GLY A 40 12.47 4.53 -16.10
N ASP A 41 11.16 4.71 -16.25
CA ASP A 41 10.54 5.98 -15.90
C ASP A 41 10.56 6.19 -14.40
N ILE A 42 10.33 5.13 -13.63
CA ILE A 42 10.42 5.22 -12.18
C ILE A 42 11.82 5.64 -11.77
N GLN A 43 12.81 5.03 -12.41
CA GLN A 43 14.20 5.34 -12.10
C GLN A 43 14.50 6.80 -12.35
N GLN A 44 14.00 7.34 -13.46
CA GLN A 44 14.24 8.74 -13.77
C GLN A 44 13.58 9.66 -12.77
N VAL A 45 12.35 9.37 -12.41
CA VAL A 45 11.61 10.23 -11.49
C VAL A 45 12.28 10.27 -10.13
N LEU A 46 12.74 9.12 -9.64
CA LEU A 46 13.30 9.04 -8.31
C LEU A 46 14.81 9.22 -8.28
N ASP A 47 15.44 9.12 -9.47
CA ASP A 47 16.88 9.35 -9.57
C ASP A 47 17.67 8.46 -8.62
N ILE A 48 17.43 7.16 -8.68
CA ILE A 48 18.13 6.20 -7.85
C ILE A 48 18.79 5.14 -8.72
N PRO A 49 19.80 4.46 -8.20
CA PRO A 49 20.47 3.42 -8.98
C PRO A 49 19.51 2.28 -9.32
N ASN A 50 19.75 1.66 -10.44
CA ASN A 50 18.87 0.62 -10.94
C ASN A 50 18.81 -0.58 -9.98
N SER A 51 19.94 -0.94 -9.39
CA SER A 51 19.95 -2.06 -8.46
C SER A 51 19.14 -1.77 -7.21
N THR A 52 19.22 -0.53 -6.73
CA THR A 52 18.44 -0.11 -5.59
C THR A 52 16.95 -0.16 -5.91
N LEU A 53 16.59 0.33 -7.07
CA LEU A 53 15.19 0.31 -7.49
C LEU A 53 14.69 -1.13 -7.59
N SER A 54 15.47 -2.01 -8.21
CA SER A 54 15.06 -3.41 -8.34
C SER A 54 14.81 -4.05 -6.99
N HIS A 55 15.65 -3.73 -6.01
CA HIS A 55 15.48 -4.27 -4.67
C HIS A 55 14.17 -3.80 -4.06
N HIS A 56 13.87 -2.51 -4.19
CA HIS A 56 12.62 -1.97 -3.64
C HIS A 56 11.41 -2.56 -4.34
N LEU A 57 11.47 -2.70 -5.66
CA LEU A 57 10.34 -3.25 -6.39
C LEU A 57 10.10 -4.70 -6.02
N SER A 58 11.17 -5.46 -5.80
CA SER A 58 11.03 -6.85 -5.38
C SER A 58 10.33 -6.95 -4.05
N ARG A 59 10.69 -6.08 -3.11
CA ARG A 59 10.07 -6.11 -1.79
C ARG A 59 8.59 -5.75 -1.85
N MET A 60 8.25 -4.75 -2.67
CA MET A 60 6.85 -4.37 -2.82
C MET A 60 6.03 -5.48 -3.48
N SER A 61 6.63 -6.16 -4.44
CA SER A 61 5.96 -7.25 -5.11
C SER A 61 5.69 -8.42 -4.17
N LYS A 62 6.64 -8.70 -3.27
CA LYS A 62 6.49 -9.80 -2.34
C LYS A 62 5.28 -9.67 -1.44
N VAL A 63 4.92 -8.47 -1.05
CA VAL A 63 3.77 -8.28 -0.18
C VAL A 63 2.50 -7.98 -0.97
N GLY A 64 2.56 -8.10 -2.29
CA GLY A 64 1.37 -7.98 -3.11
C GLY A 64 0.95 -6.57 -3.45
N LEU A 65 1.81 -5.59 -3.23
CA LEU A 65 1.43 -4.20 -3.51
C LEU A 65 1.51 -3.87 -4.99
N MET A 66 2.34 -4.55 -5.74
CA MET A 66 2.46 -4.28 -7.16
C MET A 66 2.85 -5.54 -7.89
N GLU A 67 2.71 -5.51 -9.20
CA GLU A 67 3.18 -6.60 -10.03
C GLU A 67 3.95 -6.02 -11.20
N GLN A 68 4.75 -6.84 -11.83
CA GLN A 68 5.49 -6.44 -13.02
C GLN A 68 4.95 -7.19 -14.21
N ARG A 69 4.83 -6.50 -15.33
CA ARG A 69 4.35 -7.10 -16.55
C ARG A 69 5.30 -6.72 -17.67
N ARG A 70 5.77 -7.72 -18.39
CA ARG A 70 6.67 -7.45 -19.49
C ARG A 70 5.89 -7.36 -20.79
N GLU A 71 6.12 -6.30 -21.53
CA GLU A 71 5.53 -6.15 -22.83
C GLU A 71 6.65 -5.80 -23.79
N GLY A 72 7.03 -6.74 -24.62
CA GLY A 72 8.17 -6.55 -25.50
C GLY A 72 9.44 -6.44 -24.69
N ARG A 73 10.13 -5.35 -24.84
CA ARG A 73 11.37 -5.12 -24.10
C ARG A 73 11.15 -4.27 -22.86
N THR A 74 9.92 -3.86 -22.62
CA THR A 74 9.63 -2.95 -21.52
C THR A 74 9.02 -3.71 -20.37
N LEU A 75 9.52 -3.43 -19.18
CA LEU A 75 8.97 -4.01 -17.97
C LEU A 75 8.16 -2.94 -17.28
N TYR A 76 6.85 -3.17 -17.16
CA TYR A 76 5.94 -2.24 -16.55
C TYR A 76 5.67 -2.64 -15.12
N CYS A 77 5.54 -1.66 -14.26
CA CYS A 77 5.15 -1.87 -12.87
C CYS A 77 3.72 -1.34 -12.71
N ILE A 78 2.87 -2.15 -12.12
CA ILE A 78 1.46 -1.82 -11.98
C ILE A 78 1.06 -2.05 -10.53
N LEU A 79 0.41 -1.06 -9.94
CA LEU A 79 -0.05 -1.19 -8.57
C LEU A 79 -1.17 -2.21 -8.52
N GLN A 80 -1.19 -3.01 -7.46
CA GLN A 80 -2.29 -3.93 -7.25
C GLN A 80 -3.36 -3.19 -6.48
N PHE A 81 -4.25 -2.54 -7.22
CA PHE A 81 -5.24 -1.66 -6.62
C PHE A 81 -6.18 -2.40 -5.67
N GLY A 82 -6.50 -3.66 -5.99
CA GLY A 82 -7.33 -4.43 -5.07
C GLY A 82 -6.67 -4.63 -3.73
N THR A 83 -5.37 -4.90 -3.73
CA THR A 83 -4.62 -5.07 -2.49
C THR A 83 -4.61 -3.77 -1.70
N VAL A 84 -4.38 -2.66 -2.39
CA VAL A 84 -4.34 -1.36 -1.71
C VAL A 84 -5.70 -1.01 -1.12
N GLU A 85 -6.76 -1.25 -1.87
CA GLU A 85 -8.09 -1.00 -1.35
C GLU A 85 -8.40 -1.86 -0.14
N ALA A 86 -7.96 -3.11 -0.16
CA ALA A 86 -8.17 -3.99 0.98
C ALA A 86 -7.40 -3.51 2.19
N LEU A 87 -6.17 -3.01 1.97
CA LEU A 87 -5.37 -2.49 3.07
C LEU A 87 -6.04 -1.28 3.69
N LEU A 88 -6.46 -0.33 2.86
CA LEU A 88 -7.11 0.86 3.37
C LEU A 88 -8.42 0.52 4.06
N GLY A 89 -9.17 -0.42 3.49
CA GLY A 89 -10.41 -0.86 4.11
C GLY A 89 -10.18 -1.51 5.46
N PHE A 90 -9.11 -2.31 5.55
CA PHE A 90 -8.79 -2.94 6.82
C PHE A 90 -8.43 -1.89 7.88
N LEU A 91 -7.67 -0.88 7.49
CA LEU A 91 -7.25 0.14 8.43
C LEU A 91 -8.43 0.95 8.97
N TYR A 92 -9.46 1.13 8.14
CA TYR A 92 -10.62 1.87 8.59
C TYR A 92 -11.78 0.99 9.04
N ALA A 93 -11.60 -0.32 9.00
CA ALA A 93 -12.66 -1.22 9.41
C ALA A 93 -13.07 -0.89 10.85
N GLU A 94 -14.37 -0.90 11.07
CA GLU A 94 -14.90 -0.65 12.40
C GLU A 94 -14.63 0.77 12.90
N CYS A 95 -14.44 1.70 11.98
CA CYS A 95 -14.25 3.07 12.37
C CYS A 95 -15.42 3.57 13.18
N CYS A 96 -15.13 4.19 14.29
CA CYS A 96 -16.12 4.83 15.14
C CYS A 96 -17.11 3.89 15.82
N LEU A 97 -16.78 2.61 15.90
CA LEU A 97 -17.63 1.68 16.65
C LEU A 97 -17.39 1.73 18.14
N GLY A 98 -16.35 2.41 18.55
CA GLY A 98 -16.04 2.51 19.97
C GLY A 98 -14.95 1.56 20.39
N ALA A 99 -14.36 1.82 21.52
CA ALA A 99 -13.25 0.99 21.98
C ALA A 99 -13.79 -0.36 22.45
N PRO A 100 -13.04 -1.41 22.23
CA PRO A 100 -13.46 -2.74 22.64
C PRO A 100 -13.23 -2.96 24.11
N THR A 101 -13.83 -2.18 24.97
CA THR A 101 -13.70 -2.38 26.38
C THR A 101 -15.05 -2.64 26.94
N THR A 102 -15.07 -3.19 28.08
CA THR A 102 -16.31 -3.45 28.72
C THR A 102 -16.98 -2.20 29.15
N GLU A 103 -16.24 -1.14 29.29
CA GLU A 103 -16.87 0.03 29.72
C GLU A 103 -17.40 0.72 28.58
N SER A 104 -18.43 0.45 28.16
CA SER A 104 -19.04 1.04 27.08
C SER A 104 -19.22 2.48 27.30
N VAL A 105 -18.23 3.12 27.30
CA VAL A 105 -18.36 4.46 27.48
C VAL A 105 -18.78 5.13 26.30
N ALA A 106 -19.64 4.82 25.70
CA ALA A 106 -20.07 5.33 24.48
C ALA A 106 -20.18 6.80 24.54
N THR A 107 -19.21 7.48 24.40
CA THR A 107 -19.32 8.88 24.43
C THR A 107 -19.49 9.37 23.03
N THR A 108 -20.12 10.44 22.89
CA THR A 108 -20.36 10.98 21.57
C THR A 108 -19.11 11.50 20.94
N GLU A 109 -18.09 11.70 21.71
CA GLU A 109 -16.89 12.23 21.10
C GLU A 109 -16.26 11.28 20.13
N THR A 110 -16.48 10.01 20.32
CA THR A 110 -15.84 9.06 19.46
C THR A 110 -16.31 9.18 18.03
N GLN A 111 -17.43 9.82 17.81
CA GLN A 111 -17.91 9.91 16.47
C GLN A 111 -17.26 10.99 15.68
N GLN A 112 -16.53 11.82 16.33
CA GLN A 112 -15.91 12.92 15.64
C GLN A 112 -14.81 12.46 14.74
N CYS A 113 -14.20 11.35 15.00
CA CYS A 113 -13.08 10.91 14.21
C CYS A 113 -13.49 10.62 12.78
N CYS A 114 -14.74 10.36 12.53
CA CYS A 114 -15.18 10.07 11.18
C CYS A 114 -15.83 11.25 10.51
N ALA A 115 -15.87 12.34 11.15
CA ALA A 115 -16.56 13.49 10.61
C ALA A 115 -15.71 14.25 9.62
N GLU A 116 -14.46 13.95 9.52
CA GLU A 116 -13.61 14.65 8.61
C GLU A 116 -13.83 14.18 7.21
#